data_112279759ae61165cbe4653624888ace
#
_entry.id   112279759ae61165cbe4653624888ace
#
_cell.length_a   1.000
_cell.length_b   1.000
_cell.length_c   1.000
_cell.angle_alpha   90.00
_cell.angle_beta   90.00
_cell.angle_gamma   90.00
#
_symmetry.space_group_name_H-M   'P 1'
#
loop_
_entity.id
_entity.type
_entity.pdbx_description
1 polymer ?
#
loop_
_entity_poly.entity_id
_entity_poly.type
_entity_poly.pdbx_seq_one_letter_code
_entity_poly.pdbx_strand_id
1 'polypeptide(L)'
;MKKLLLSVCAFSLTLATLQAGEITKYVNPFIGTGAIDGGLSGNNYPGATSPFGMIQLSPDTSEAPNWGDASGYDYNRNTIFGFSHTRLSGTGASDLIDITLMPTSSGRTSSAFTHDEEKARPGYYQVMLKDEGINAELTTTQRNGIHRYQYPAGKDAEIILDMDHSADKGSWGRRIINSQIRILNDHAVEGYRIITGWAKLRKIYFYMEFSSPILTSTLRDGGRVHENTAVINGTNLHGCFRFGQLNGKPLTCKVALSSVSMENARQNMEQEAPHWDFDRYVAAADADWEKQLGKIEVKGTEVQKEIFYTALYHTMIQPNTMSDVNGEYMAADYTT
;
A
#
# COMPACT_ATOMS: atom_id res chain seq x y z
N MET A 1 43.23 -39.52 24.22
CA MET A 1 42.52 -39.20 22.98
C MET A 1 41.07 -38.88 23.34
N LYS A 2 40.73 -37.59 23.44
CA LYS A 2 39.37 -37.14 23.71
C LYS A 2 38.71 -36.79 22.36
N LYS A 3 37.64 -37.53 22.02
CA LYS A 3 36.83 -37.24 20.83
C LYS A 3 35.88 -36.06 21.13
N LEU A 4 36.06 -34.96 20.41
CA LEU A 4 35.15 -33.83 20.43
C LEU A 4 34.00 -34.12 19.47
N LEU A 5 32.79 -34.31 19.99
CA LEU A 5 31.58 -34.37 19.18
C LEU A 5 31.14 -32.91 18.88
N LEU A 6 31.28 -32.51 17.62
CA LEU A 6 30.59 -31.30 17.12
C LEU A 6 29.12 -31.66 16.87
N SER A 7 28.23 -31.08 17.66
CA SER A 7 26.79 -31.10 17.43
C SER A 7 26.46 -29.98 16.44
N VAL A 8 26.14 -30.34 15.20
CA VAL A 8 25.62 -29.38 14.19
C VAL A 8 24.13 -29.27 14.45
N CYS A 9 23.70 -28.17 15.09
CA CYS A 9 22.29 -27.76 15.12
C CYS A 9 21.89 -27.25 13.75
N ALA A 10 21.24 -28.09 12.96
CA ALA A 10 20.54 -27.64 11.76
C ALA A 10 19.28 -26.84 12.20
N PHE A 11 19.33 -25.52 12.08
CA PHE A 11 18.16 -24.67 12.16
C PHE A 11 17.34 -24.88 10.89
N SER A 12 16.30 -25.70 10.96
CA SER A 12 15.28 -25.80 9.93
C SER A 12 14.43 -24.52 9.98
N LEU A 13 14.68 -23.55 9.08
CA LEU A 13 13.71 -22.51 8.79
C LEU A 13 12.49 -23.19 8.16
N THR A 14 11.46 -23.46 8.94
CA THR A 14 10.12 -23.72 8.39
C THR A 14 9.60 -22.40 7.86
N LEU A 15 9.68 -22.20 6.54
CA LEU A 15 8.82 -21.22 5.87
C LEU A 15 7.38 -21.69 6.13
N ALA A 16 6.69 -21.03 7.05
CA ALA A 16 5.25 -21.14 7.15
C ALA A 16 4.68 -20.55 5.85
N THR A 17 4.23 -21.40 4.94
CA THR A 17 3.42 -20.97 3.82
C THR A 17 2.11 -20.48 4.41
N LEU A 18 1.89 -19.17 4.41
CA LEU A 18 0.60 -18.55 4.73
C LEU A 18 -0.41 -19.08 3.71
N GLN A 19 -1.18 -20.09 4.13
CA GLN A 19 -2.17 -20.74 3.28
C GLN A 19 -3.46 -19.93 3.32
N ALA A 20 -4.03 -19.61 2.15
CA ALA A 20 -5.35 -18.99 2.05
C ALA A 20 -6.41 -19.84 2.76
N GLY A 21 -7.46 -19.21 3.30
CA GLY A 21 -8.60 -19.88 3.93
C GLY A 21 -9.39 -20.75 2.95
N GLU A 22 -10.41 -21.45 3.44
CA GLU A 22 -11.20 -22.36 2.60
C GLU A 22 -11.99 -21.67 1.48
N ILE A 23 -12.41 -20.42 1.72
CA ILE A 23 -13.21 -19.62 0.77
C ILE A 23 -12.33 -18.60 0.05
N THR A 24 -11.43 -17.93 0.76
CA THR A 24 -10.55 -16.90 0.19
C THR A 24 -9.64 -17.45 -0.92
N LYS A 25 -9.36 -18.75 -0.94
CA LYS A 25 -8.63 -19.41 -2.04
C LYS A 25 -9.31 -19.32 -3.41
N TYR A 26 -10.61 -19.08 -3.43
CA TYR A 26 -11.38 -18.92 -4.67
C TYR A 26 -11.36 -17.48 -5.21
N VAL A 27 -10.85 -16.53 -4.45
CA VAL A 27 -10.77 -15.14 -4.91
C VAL A 27 -9.50 -14.94 -5.73
N ASN A 28 -9.68 -14.48 -6.95
CA ASN A 28 -8.59 -14.07 -7.83
C ASN A 28 -8.60 -12.54 -8.01
N PRO A 29 -7.80 -11.78 -7.23
CA PRO A 29 -7.79 -10.31 -7.31
C PRO A 29 -7.30 -9.75 -8.64
N PHE A 30 -6.69 -10.58 -9.53
CA PHE A 30 -6.26 -10.13 -10.84
C PHE A 30 -7.38 -10.06 -11.87
N ILE A 31 -8.55 -10.66 -11.61
CA ILE A 31 -9.71 -10.55 -12.51
C ILE A 31 -10.15 -9.08 -12.60
N GLY A 32 -10.26 -8.57 -13.84
CA GLY A 32 -10.65 -7.19 -14.10
C GLY A 32 -9.54 -6.14 -13.94
N THR A 33 -8.28 -6.55 -13.78
CA THR A 33 -7.15 -5.63 -13.59
C THR A 33 -6.41 -5.26 -14.88
N GLY A 34 -6.67 -5.98 -15.98
CA GLY A 34 -6.05 -5.71 -17.29
C GLY A 34 -7.06 -5.27 -18.33
N ALA A 35 -6.60 -4.52 -19.32
CA ALA A 35 -7.40 -4.19 -20.48
C ALA A 35 -7.66 -5.46 -21.32
N ILE A 36 -8.90 -5.65 -21.72
CA ILE A 36 -9.32 -6.65 -22.73
C ILE A 36 -9.32 -6.02 -24.12
N ASP A 37 -9.60 -6.81 -25.16
CA ASP A 37 -9.74 -6.32 -26.52
C ASP A 37 -10.69 -5.10 -26.58
N GLY A 38 -10.20 -3.99 -27.14
CA GLY A 38 -10.91 -2.71 -27.19
C GLY A 38 -10.49 -1.71 -26.13
N GLY A 39 -9.50 -2.02 -25.28
CA GLY A 39 -8.88 -1.09 -24.31
C GLY A 39 -9.73 -0.81 -23.08
N LEU A 40 -10.76 -1.62 -22.82
CA LEU A 40 -11.58 -1.52 -21.60
C LEU A 40 -10.99 -2.42 -20.52
N SER A 41 -10.76 -1.87 -19.35
CA SER A 41 -10.38 -2.59 -18.12
C SER A 41 -11.57 -2.64 -17.15
N GLY A 42 -11.60 -3.66 -16.28
CA GLY A 42 -12.50 -3.67 -15.14
C GLY A 42 -12.12 -2.62 -14.08
N ASN A 43 -10.96 -2.00 -14.23
CA ASN A 43 -10.40 -1.01 -13.29
C ASN A 43 -10.39 -1.51 -11.84
N ASN A 44 -10.11 -2.80 -11.66
CA ASN A 44 -9.84 -3.41 -10.37
C ASN A 44 -8.33 -3.39 -10.09
N TYR A 45 -7.94 -3.67 -8.87
CA TYR A 45 -6.54 -3.73 -8.45
C TYR A 45 -6.26 -5.00 -7.63
N PRO A 46 -5.05 -5.57 -7.71
CA PRO A 46 -4.71 -6.81 -7.01
C PRO A 46 -4.21 -6.61 -5.58
N GLY A 47 -4.03 -5.37 -5.13
CA GLY A 47 -3.40 -5.03 -3.87
C GLY A 47 -4.21 -5.42 -2.63
N ALA A 48 -3.60 -5.21 -1.46
CA ALA A 48 -4.21 -5.53 -0.18
C ALA A 48 -5.28 -4.49 0.20
N THR A 49 -6.41 -4.98 0.68
CA THR A 49 -7.47 -4.18 1.29
C THR A 49 -8.23 -5.01 2.31
N SER A 50 -8.78 -4.39 3.35
CA SER A 50 -9.75 -5.00 4.27
C SER A 50 -11.16 -4.88 3.72
N PRO A 51 -12.12 -5.74 4.10
CA PRO A 51 -13.51 -5.57 3.70
C PRO A 51 -14.02 -4.18 4.06
N PHE A 52 -14.47 -3.40 3.07
CA PHE A 52 -14.92 -2.01 3.20
C PHE A 52 -13.88 -1.07 3.85
N GLY A 53 -12.58 -1.40 3.77
CA GLY A 53 -11.51 -0.65 4.40
C GLY A 53 -11.33 0.75 3.82
N MET A 54 -10.80 1.69 4.63
CA MET A 54 -10.37 3.01 4.19
C MET A 54 -9.16 2.90 3.26
N ILE A 55 -8.33 1.86 3.44
CA ILE A 55 -7.08 1.65 2.71
C ILE A 55 -7.28 0.67 1.56
N GLN A 56 -6.79 1.05 0.38
CA GLN A 56 -6.63 0.23 -0.82
C GLN A 56 -5.15 0.27 -1.23
N LEU A 57 -4.33 -0.55 -0.56
CA LEU A 57 -2.89 -0.56 -0.73
C LEU A 57 -2.49 -1.45 -1.91
N SER A 58 -2.02 -0.86 -3.00
CA SER A 58 -1.71 -1.60 -4.21
C SER A 58 -0.59 -0.93 -5.01
N PRO A 59 0.12 -1.69 -5.85
CA PRO A 59 1.06 -1.09 -6.80
C PRO A 59 0.35 -0.18 -7.81
N ASP A 60 1.06 0.86 -8.23
CA ASP A 60 0.71 1.70 -9.36
C ASP A 60 1.63 1.35 -10.53
N THR A 61 1.05 0.89 -11.65
CA THR A 61 1.79 0.49 -12.86
C THR A 61 1.84 1.59 -13.92
N SER A 62 1.38 2.79 -13.57
CA SER A 62 1.43 4.01 -14.39
C SER A 62 2.00 5.16 -13.56
N GLU A 63 2.85 5.97 -14.18
CA GLU A 63 3.35 7.21 -13.59
C GLU A 63 2.22 8.25 -13.38
N ALA A 64 1.21 8.22 -14.25
CA ALA A 64 0.04 9.07 -14.17
C ALA A 64 -1.21 8.27 -14.57
N PRO A 65 -1.78 7.48 -13.66
CA PRO A 65 -2.99 6.70 -13.92
C PRO A 65 -4.12 7.59 -14.46
N ASN A 66 -4.86 7.07 -15.45
CA ASN A 66 -5.94 7.80 -16.12
C ASN A 66 -7.16 6.88 -16.33
N TRP A 67 -8.04 7.21 -17.27
CA TRP A 67 -9.27 6.45 -17.56
C TRP A 67 -9.06 4.98 -17.90
N GLY A 68 -7.95 4.63 -18.55
CA GLY A 68 -7.65 3.25 -18.95
C GLY A 68 -7.12 2.39 -17.81
N ASP A 69 -6.57 3.01 -16.79
CA ASP A 69 -5.99 2.40 -15.59
C ASP A 69 -6.40 3.14 -14.32
N ALA A 70 -7.70 3.45 -14.23
CA ALA A 70 -8.29 4.31 -13.19
C ALA A 70 -8.03 3.82 -11.75
N SER A 71 -7.79 2.52 -11.57
CA SER A 71 -7.41 1.93 -10.28
C SER A 71 -5.91 2.09 -9.96
N GLY A 72 -5.10 2.64 -10.86
CA GLY A 72 -3.63 2.74 -10.73
C GLY A 72 -2.86 1.51 -11.22
N TYR A 73 -3.53 0.38 -11.42
CA TYR A 73 -2.91 -0.88 -11.85
C TYR A 73 -3.49 -1.35 -13.19
N ASP A 74 -2.62 -1.80 -14.08
CA ASP A 74 -2.96 -2.51 -15.32
C ASP A 74 -2.07 -3.74 -15.47
N TYR A 75 -2.69 -4.92 -15.51
CA TYR A 75 -2.01 -6.22 -15.64
C TYR A 75 -1.13 -6.33 -16.90
N ASN A 76 -1.39 -5.57 -17.94
CA ASN A 76 -0.59 -5.59 -19.17
C ASN A 76 0.71 -4.77 -19.08
N ARG A 77 1.00 -4.18 -17.94
CA ARG A 77 2.22 -3.40 -17.68
C ARG A 77 3.21 -4.19 -16.83
N ASN A 78 4.47 -3.82 -16.92
CA ASN A 78 5.59 -4.51 -16.25
C ASN A 78 6.49 -3.56 -15.44
N THR A 79 6.01 -2.38 -15.10
CA THR A 79 6.73 -1.39 -14.30
C THR A 79 5.86 -0.90 -13.16
N ILE A 80 6.41 -0.90 -11.94
CA ILE A 80 5.78 -0.34 -10.73
C ILE A 80 6.44 1.01 -10.42
N PHE A 81 5.61 2.03 -10.17
CA PHE A 81 6.00 3.40 -9.80
C PHE A 81 5.84 3.68 -8.30
N GLY A 82 5.38 2.71 -7.55
CA GLY A 82 5.22 2.75 -6.10
C GLY A 82 3.95 2.05 -5.64
N PHE A 83 3.67 2.19 -4.35
CA PHE A 83 2.51 1.60 -3.68
C PHE A 83 1.71 2.71 -3.02
N SER A 84 0.55 3.04 -3.58
CA SER A 84 -0.34 4.06 -3.03
C SER A 84 -1.45 3.46 -2.16
N HIS A 85 -2.06 4.27 -1.30
CA HIS A 85 -2.93 3.81 -0.23
C HIS A 85 -4.43 4.03 -0.50
N THR A 86 -4.78 4.80 -1.53
CA THR A 86 -6.17 5.04 -1.89
C THR A 86 -6.37 4.88 -3.39
N ARG A 87 -7.48 4.30 -3.81
CA ARG A 87 -7.85 4.18 -5.22
C ARG A 87 -9.32 3.90 -5.40
N LEU A 88 -9.82 4.13 -6.61
CA LEU A 88 -11.13 3.67 -7.02
C LEU A 88 -11.04 2.26 -7.61
N SER A 89 -12.13 1.52 -7.59
CA SER A 89 -12.26 0.20 -8.20
C SER A 89 -13.55 0.08 -8.96
N GLY A 90 -13.53 -0.60 -10.11
CA GLY A 90 -14.72 -0.87 -10.91
C GLY A 90 -15.32 0.38 -11.58
N THR A 91 -14.57 1.45 -11.75
CA THR A 91 -15.02 2.71 -12.38
C THR A 91 -14.12 3.09 -13.53
N GLY A 92 -14.69 3.72 -14.56
CA GLY A 92 -13.94 4.26 -15.68
C GLY A 92 -13.44 5.70 -15.47
N ALA A 93 -13.53 6.23 -14.26
CA ALA A 93 -13.02 7.55 -13.95
C ALA A 93 -11.96 7.45 -12.86
N SER A 94 -10.79 8.02 -13.11
CA SER A 94 -9.68 7.98 -12.17
C SER A 94 -9.76 9.11 -11.17
N ASP A 95 -9.50 8.81 -9.92
CA ASP A 95 -9.28 9.72 -8.80
C ASP A 95 -8.45 9.03 -7.72
N LEU A 96 -8.14 9.76 -6.64
CA LEU A 96 -7.36 9.24 -5.52
C LEU A 96 -5.88 8.99 -5.89
N ILE A 97 -5.32 7.82 -5.56
CA ILE A 97 -3.89 7.50 -5.66
C ILE A 97 -3.10 8.45 -4.75
N ASP A 98 -3.27 8.25 -3.44
CA ASP A 98 -2.68 9.11 -2.42
C ASP A 98 -1.58 8.39 -1.65
N ILE A 99 -0.59 9.17 -1.21
CA ILE A 99 0.48 8.74 -0.29
C ILE A 99 1.20 7.51 -0.84
N THR A 100 2.04 7.74 -1.83
CA THR A 100 2.76 6.68 -2.55
C THR A 100 4.13 6.46 -1.95
N LEU A 101 4.46 5.19 -1.70
CA LEU A 101 5.78 4.78 -1.23
C LEU A 101 6.49 3.94 -2.29
N MET A 102 7.76 4.22 -2.53
CA MET A 102 8.63 3.39 -3.36
C MET A 102 9.87 2.97 -2.57
N PRO A 103 10.04 1.67 -2.25
CA PRO A 103 11.28 1.17 -1.67
C PRO A 103 12.36 1.11 -2.75
N THR A 104 13.56 1.56 -2.40
CA THR A 104 14.72 1.62 -3.31
C THR A 104 16.02 1.41 -2.54
N SER A 105 17.11 1.14 -3.22
CA SER A 105 18.47 1.16 -2.67
C SER A 105 19.39 2.09 -3.46
N SER A 106 18.87 2.74 -4.47
CA SER A 106 19.63 3.56 -5.43
C SER A 106 18.96 4.90 -5.77
N GLY A 107 17.82 5.22 -5.12
CA GLY A 107 17.04 6.42 -5.40
C GLY A 107 16.14 6.31 -6.63
N ARG A 108 15.88 5.09 -7.16
CA ARG A 108 14.95 4.87 -8.27
C ARG A 108 13.52 5.11 -7.83
N THR A 109 12.73 5.71 -8.69
CA THR A 109 11.30 5.99 -8.50
C THR A 109 10.39 4.97 -9.18
N SER A 110 10.96 3.94 -9.80
CA SER A 110 10.23 2.84 -10.44
C SER A 110 11.10 1.59 -10.52
N SER A 111 10.45 0.44 -10.70
CA SER A 111 11.14 -0.84 -10.94
C SER A 111 10.34 -1.73 -11.87
N ALA A 112 11.04 -2.47 -12.72
CA ALA A 112 10.46 -3.56 -13.48
C ALA A 112 10.01 -4.69 -12.55
N PHE A 113 8.95 -5.43 -12.96
CA PHE A 113 8.47 -6.64 -12.31
C PHE A 113 7.95 -7.64 -13.34
N THR A 114 7.65 -8.86 -12.92
CA THR A 114 6.97 -9.88 -13.73
C THR A 114 5.89 -10.56 -12.92
N HIS A 115 4.81 -11.02 -13.58
CA HIS A 115 3.70 -11.69 -12.91
C HIS A 115 4.07 -13.06 -12.32
N ASP A 116 5.14 -13.71 -12.79
CA ASP A 116 5.67 -14.94 -12.17
C ASP A 116 6.18 -14.73 -10.74
N GLU A 117 6.55 -13.48 -10.41
CA GLU A 117 7.04 -13.07 -9.11
C GLU A 117 6.06 -12.13 -8.39
N GLU A 118 4.81 -12.13 -8.81
CA GLU A 118 3.70 -11.38 -8.24
C GLU A 118 2.65 -12.32 -7.64
N LYS A 119 2.15 -12.00 -6.46
CA LYS A 119 1.10 -12.79 -5.79
C LYS A 119 0.09 -11.86 -5.15
N ALA A 120 -1.18 -12.22 -5.30
CA ALA A 120 -2.29 -11.49 -4.67
C ALA A 120 -3.33 -12.47 -4.11
N ARG A 121 -3.93 -12.11 -2.99
CA ARG A 121 -5.11 -12.71 -2.40
C ARG A 121 -5.82 -11.70 -1.51
N PRO A 122 -7.05 -11.92 -1.09
CA PRO A 122 -7.73 -10.99 -0.22
C PRO A 122 -6.88 -10.57 0.99
N GLY A 123 -6.66 -9.27 1.16
CA GLY A 123 -5.87 -8.71 2.26
C GLY A 123 -4.34 -8.83 2.16
N TYR A 124 -3.81 -9.39 1.07
CA TYR A 124 -2.36 -9.57 0.91
C TYR A 124 -1.92 -9.41 -0.54
N TYR A 125 -0.77 -8.76 -0.73
CA TYR A 125 -0.09 -8.63 -2.02
C TYR A 125 1.42 -8.77 -1.84
N GLN A 126 2.10 -9.34 -2.83
CA GLN A 126 3.56 -9.49 -2.88
C GLN A 126 4.07 -9.32 -4.31
N VAL A 127 5.25 -8.68 -4.45
CA VAL A 127 5.95 -8.59 -5.74
C VAL A 127 7.46 -8.43 -5.56
N MET A 128 8.22 -8.93 -6.53
CA MET A 128 9.66 -8.69 -6.64
C MET A 128 9.93 -7.47 -7.52
N LEU A 129 10.52 -6.42 -6.96
CA LEU A 129 11.02 -5.25 -7.68
C LEU A 129 12.39 -5.58 -8.28
N LYS A 130 12.42 -5.92 -9.57
CA LYS A 130 13.58 -6.58 -10.22
C LYS A 130 14.82 -5.69 -10.33
N ASP A 131 14.63 -4.40 -10.59
CA ASP A 131 15.74 -3.46 -10.75
C ASP A 131 16.52 -3.24 -9.45
N GLU A 132 15.85 -3.43 -8.32
CA GLU A 132 16.41 -3.25 -6.99
C GLU A 132 16.64 -4.57 -6.23
N GLY A 133 16.03 -5.67 -6.69
CA GLY A 133 16.03 -6.96 -6.01
C GLY A 133 15.28 -6.94 -4.68
N ILE A 134 14.32 -6.03 -4.51
CA ILE A 134 13.55 -5.85 -3.29
C ILE A 134 12.26 -6.65 -3.38
N ASN A 135 12.03 -7.55 -2.41
CA ASN A 135 10.71 -8.18 -2.26
C ASN A 135 9.82 -7.27 -1.42
N ALA A 136 8.69 -6.85 -2.00
CA ALA A 136 7.69 -6.01 -1.36
C ALA A 136 6.46 -6.84 -1.02
N GLU A 137 6.01 -6.77 0.23
CA GLU A 137 4.80 -7.42 0.72
C GLU A 137 3.89 -6.37 1.37
N LEU A 138 2.60 -6.48 1.13
CA LEU A 138 1.59 -5.52 1.57
C LEU A 138 0.44 -6.24 2.27
N THR A 139 -0.06 -5.65 3.35
CA THR A 139 -1.32 -6.03 4.00
C THR A 139 -1.99 -4.81 4.60
N THR A 140 -3.21 -4.93 5.10
CA THR A 140 -3.96 -3.79 5.65
C THR A 140 -4.73 -4.15 6.91
N THR A 141 -4.98 -3.15 7.74
CA THR A 141 -6.15 -3.08 8.62
C THR A 141 -7.21 -2.19 7.98
N GLN A 142 -8.28 -1.86 8.69
CA GLN A 142 -9.33 -0.97 8.15
C GLN A 142 -8.77 0.41 7.73
N ARG A 143 -7.81 0.96 8.50
CA ARG A 143 -7.30 2.33 8.33
C ARG A 143 -5.79 2.43 8.16
N ASN A 144 -5.09 1.26 8.13
CA ASN A 144 -3.63 1.24 7.99
C ASN A 144 -3.20 0.34 6.83
N GLY A 145 -2.27 0.85 6.03
CA GLY A 145 -1.44 0.07 5.12
C GLY A 145 -0.16 -0.38 5.83
N ILE A 146 0.19 -1.65 5.67
CA ILE A 146 1.37 -2.22 6.31
C ILE A 146 2.23 -2.85 5.22
N HIS A 147 3.46 -2.37 5.11
CA HIS A 147 4.44 -2.80 4.12
C HIS A 147 5.56 -3.55 4.81
N ARG A 148 6.05 -4.61 4.18
CA ARG A 148 7.28 -5.30 4.53
C ARG A 148 8.18 -5.36 3.31
N TYR A 149 9.39 -4.81 3.42
CA TYR A 149 10.38 -4.77 2.35
C TYR A 149 11.61 -5.57 2.73
N GLN A 150 11.94 -6.58 1.94
CA GLN A 150 13.15 -7.36 2.09
C GLN A 150 14.18 -6.86 1.09
N TYR A 151 15.21 -6.18 1.58
CA TYR A 151 16.31 -5.66 0.78
C TYR A 151 17.41 -6.71 0.56
N PRO A 152 18.10 -6.68 -0.59
CA PRO A 152 19.27 -7.53 -0.82
C PRO A 152 20.38 -7.26 0.21
N ALA A 153 21.15 -8.31 0.54
CA ALA A 153 22.30 -8.18 1.44
C ALA A 153 23.32 -7.15 0.90
N GLY A 154 23.83 -6.31 1.78
CA GLY A 154 24.83 -5.28 1.45
C GLY A 154 24.27 -4.05 0.73
N LYS A 155 22.97 -3.95 0.53
CA LYS A 155 22.33 -2.74 0.01
C LYS A 155 21.75 -1.91 1.15
N ASP A 156 21.80 -0.59 0.98
CA ASP A 156 21.14 0.32 1.91
C ASP A 156 19.64 0.37 1.63
N ALA A 157 18.84 0.33 2.70
CA ALA A 157 17.41 0.47 2.61
C ALA A 157 17.04 1.94 2.56
N GLU A 158 16.16 2.27 1.61
CA GLU A 158 15.65 3.62 1.40
C GLU A 158 14.18 3.54 1.01
N ILE A 159 13.35 4.49 1.46
CA ILE A 159 11.96 4.67 1.03
C ILE A 159 11.79 6.08 0.50
N ILE A 160 11.21 6.20 -0.68
CA ILE A 160 10.74 7.46 -1.24
C ILE A 160 9.25 7.59 -0.94
N LEU A 161 8.86 8.68 -0.29
CA LEU A 161 7.48 9.14 -0.15
C LEU A 161 7.21 10.15 -1.27
N ASP A 162 6.29 9.82 -2.17
CA ASP A 162 5.86 10.70 -3.25
C ASP A 162 4.46 11.25 -2.93
N MET A 163 4.39 12.55 -2.66
CA MET A 163 3.15 13.29 -2.39
C MET A 163 2.57 13.93 -3.65
N ASP A 164 3.27 13.85 -4.79
CA ASP A 164 2.83 14.40 -6.07
C ASP A 164 2.17 13.35 -6.97
N HIS A 165 2.52 12.06 -6.78
CA HIS A 165 1.92 10.96 -7.51
C HIS A 165 0.40 10.90 -7.28
N SER A 166 -0.39 10.90 -8.35
CA SER A 166 -1.86 10.90 -8.29
C SER A 166 -2.47 10.55 -9.64
N ALA A 167 -3.69 10.01 -9.61
CA ALA A 167 -4.45 9.76 -10.83
C ALA A 167 -4.82 11.06 -11.53
N ASP A 168 -4.91 11.05 -12.87
CA ASP A 168 -5.32 12.16 -13.74
C ASP A 168 -4.65 13.50 -13.44
N LYS A 169 -3.35 13.48 -13.17
CA LYS A 169 -2.57 14.68 -12.85
C LYS A 169 -2.75 15.76 -13.93
N GLY A 170 -3.25 16.92 -13.51
CA GLY A 170 -3.52 18.06 -14.38
C GLY A 170 -4.81 18.00 -15.19
N SER A 171 -5.58 16.91 -15.12
CA SER A 171 -6.87 16.71 -15.76
C SER A 171 -8.04 17.06 -14.81
N TRP A 172 -9.22 17.39 -15.36
CA TRP A 172 -10.44 17.67 -14.59
C TRP A 172 -10.28 18.74 -13.50
N GLY A 173 -9.35 19.68 -13.69
CA GLY A 173 -9.03 20.68 -12.66
C GLY A 173 -8.34 20.09 -11.43
N ARG A 174 -7.86 18.83 -11.53
CA ARG A 174 -7.10 18.17 -10.46
C ARG A 174 -5.77 18.88 -10.24
N ARG A 175 -5.54 19.31 -9.03
CA ARG A 175 -4.29 19.90 -8.60
C ARG A 175 -4.12 19.77 -7.10
N ILE A 176 -2.89 19.61 -6.67
CA ILE A 176 -2.53 19.72 -5.26
C ILE A 176 -2.59 21.21 -4.88
N ILE A 177 -3.39 21.52 -3.87
CA ILE A 177 -3.54 22.89 -3.34
C ILE A 177 -2.44 23.17 -2.34
N ASN A 178 -2.17 22.19 -1.47
CA ASN A 178 -1.11 22.23 -0.48
C ASN A 178 -0.84 20.83 0.05
N SER A 179 0.40 20.59 0.43
CA SER A 179 0.80 19.39 1.14
C SER A 179 1.88 19.71 2.17
N GLN A 180 2.06 18.82 3.13
CA GLN A 180 3.09 18.90 4.16
C GLN A 180 3.72 17.53 4.38
N ILE A 181 5.04 17.52 4.59
CA ILE A 181 5.77 16.40 5.18
C ILE A 181 6.43 16.94 6.45
N ARG A 182 6.23 16.25 7.58
CA ARG A 182 6.84 16.56 8.89
C ARG A 182 7.48 15.31 9.49
N ILE A 183 8.77 15.35 9.71
CA ILE A 183 9.56 14.33 10.42
C ILE A 183 9.42 14.62 11.91
N LEU A 184 8.84 13.68 12.66
CA LEU A 184 8.59 13.83 14.10
C LEU A 184 9.79 13.37 14.93
N ASN A 185 10.41 12.26 14.51
CA ASN A 185 11.57 11.65 15.13
C ASN A 185 12.22 10.69 14.12
N ASP A 186 13.17 9.88 14.56
CA ASP A 186 13.88 8.92 13.71
C ASP A 186 13.03 7.69 13.29
N HIS A 187 11.81 7.54 13.79
CA HIS A 187 10.91 6.46 13.42
C HIS A 187 9.57 6.93 12.81
N ALA A 188 9.23 8.22 12.92
CA ALA A 188 7.90 8.69 12.56
C ALA A 188 7.89 9.93 11.68
N VAL A 189 7.00 9.90 10.69
CA VAL A 189 6.72 10.97 9.74
C VAL A 189 5.22 11.15 9.63
N GLU A 190 4.73 12.39 9.55
CA GLU A 190 3.34 12.68 9.30
C GLU A 190 3.18 13.77 8.26
N GLY A 191 1.98 14.00 7.81
CA GLY A 191 1.68 15.07 6.88
C GLY A 191 0.28 15.01 6.34
N TYR A 192 0.05 15.83 5.32
CA TYR A 192 -1.23 15.88 4.64
C TYR A 192 -1.08 16.26 3.18
N ARG A 193 -2.13 15.96 2.41
CA ARG A 193 -2.32 16.44 1.05
C ARG A 193 -3.74 17.00 0.90
N ILE A 194 -3.86 18.23 0.39
CA ILE A 194 -5.11 18.87 0.03
C ILE A 194 -5.15 18.99 -1.48
N ILE A 195 -6.16 18.39 -2.11
CA ILE A 195 -6.24 18.21 -3.55
C ILE A 195 -7.65 18.50 -4.05
N THR A 196 -7.75 19.01 -5.27
CA THR A 196 -9.00 19.08 -6.04
C THR A 196 -9.08 17.89 -7.01
N GLY A 197 -10.28 17.48 -7.35
CA GLY A 197 -10.56 16.38 -8.27
C GLY A 197 -12.07 16.28 -8.46
N TRP A 198 -12.66 15.12 -8.36
CA TRP A 198 -14.12 14.96 -8.31
C TRP A 198 -14.72 15.69 -7.12
N ALA A 199 -14.13 15.57 -5.95
CA ALA A 199 -14.44 16.48 -4.86
C ALA A 199 -13.80 17.84 -5.15
N LYS A 200 -14.55 18.92 -4.90
CA LYS A 200 -14.03 20.30 -5.02
C LYS A 200 -12.82 20.53 -4.13
N LEU A 201 -12.79 19.86 -2.99
CA LEU A 201 -11.69 19.84 -2.05
C LEU A 201 -11.68 18.49 -1.34
N ARG A 202 -10.54 17.82 -1.32
CA ARG A 202 -10.31 16.60 -0.55
C ARG A 202 -9.07 16.78 0.31
N LYS A 203 -9.19 16.41 1.57
CA LYS A 203 -8.09 16.42 2.52
C LYS A 203 -7.76 14.98 2.87
N ILE A 204 -6.50 14.62 2.84
CA ILE A 204 -5.99 13.35 3.31
C ILE A 204 -4.80 13.60 4.22
N TYR A 205 -4.87 13.09 5.42
CA TYR A 205 -3.82 13.16 6.44
C TYR A 205 -3.23 11.77 6.60
N PHE A 206 -1.94 11.71 6.89
CA PHE A 206 -1.26 10.44 7.16
C PHE A 206 -0.37 10.55 8.40
N TYR A 207 -0.20 9.42 9.05
CA TYR A 207 0.83 9.16 10.04
C TYR A 207 1.55 7.88 9.66
N MET A 208 2.88 7.89 9.68
CA MET A 208 3.73 6.80 9.18
C MET A 208 4.79 6.47 10.22
N GLU A 209 5.01 5.16 10.44
CA GLU A 209 6.10 4.65 11.28
C GLU A 209 6.95 3.63 10.56
N PHE A 210 8.23 3.57 10.95
CA PHE A 210 9.22 2.63 10.44
C PHE A 210 9.79 1.76 11.56
N SER A 211 9.99 0.47 11.29
CA SER A 211 10.58 -0.50 12.25
C SER A 211 12.06 -0.29 12.52
N SER A 212 12.74 0.50 11.69
CA SER A 212 14.15 0.86 11.83
C SER A 212 14.30 2.39 11.83
N PRO A 213 15.32 2.95 12.52
CA PRO A 213 15.49 4.38 12.59
C PRO A 213 15.92 4.97 11.24
N ILE A 214 15.39 6.14 10.91
CA ILE A 214 15.84 6.99 9.80
C ILE A 214 17.20 7.54 10.16
N LEU A 215 18.24 7.15 9.42
CA LEU A 215 19.59 7.64 9.62
C LEU A 215 19.81 9.02 8.96
N THR A 216 19.22 9.20 7.79
CA THR A 216 19.24 10.48 7.07
C THR A 216 17.96 10.65 6.27
N SER A 217 17.57 11.89 6.04
CA SER A 217 16.41 12.24 5.23
C SER A 217 16.70 13.39 4.29
N THR A 218 16.05 13.39 3.14
CA THR A 218 16.08 14.49 2.18
C THR A 218 14.64 14.83 1.82
N LEU A 219 14.26 16.09 2.02
CA LEU A 219 12.95 16.59 1.63
C LEU A 219 13.09 17.50 0.40
N ARG A 220 12.12 17.40 -0.53
CA ARG A 220 12.11 18.17 -1.79
C ARG A 220 10.74 18.78 -2.07
N ASP A 221 10.74 19.96 -2.69
CA ASP A 221 9.58 20.53 -3.35
C ASP A 221 9.93 20.76 -4.83
N GLY A 222 9.44 19.90 -5.70
CA GLY A 222 9.89 19.81 -7.08
C GLY A 222 11.40 19.57 -7.17
N GLY A 223 12.09 20.44 -7.90
CA GLY A 223 13.54 20.39 -8.03
C GLY A 223 14.33 20.95 -6.84
N ARG A 224 13.66 21.61 -5.86
CA ARG A 224 14.35 22.25 -4.72
C ARG A 224 14.55 21.26 -3.58
N VAL A 225 15.79 21.09 -3.19
CA VAL A 225 16.19 20.29 -2.02
C VAL A 225 16.17 21.16 -0.76
N HIS A 226 15.60 20.62 0.32
CA HIS A 226 15.59 21.22 1.66
C HIS A 226 16.44 20.35 2.58
N GLU A 227 17.65 20.81 2.87
CA GLU A 227 18.57 20.10 3.77
C GLU A 227 18.27 20.46 5.24
N ASN A 228 18.50 19.50 6.14
CA ASN A 228 18.37 19.68 7.59
C ASN A 228 17.02 20.30 8.03
N THR A 229 15.96 19.98 7.30
CA THR A 229 14.63 20.52 7.54
C THR A 229 13.70 19.37 7.95
N ALA A 230 13.05 19.51 9.10
CA ALA A 230 12.08 18.52 9.57
C ALA A 230 10.68 18.74 9.00
N VAL A 231 10.38 19.92 8.45
CA VAL A 231 9.04 20.26 7.95
C VAL A 231 9.16 21.03 6.65
N ILE A 232 8.44 20.57 5.62
CA ILE A 232 8.25 21.33 4.38
C ILE A 232 6.76 21.39 4.02
N ASN A 233 6.38 22.49 3.35
CA ASN A 233 5.07 22.67 2.73
C ASN A 233 5.26 23.00 1.26
N GLY A 234 4.36 22.54 0.42
CA GLY A 234 4.43 22.78 -1.02
C GLY A 234 3.36 22.03 -1.80
N THR A 235 3.55 21.94 -3.09
CA THR A 235 2.60 21.27 -4.00
C THR A 235 3.21 20.10 -4.76
N ASN A 236 4.54 19.90 -4.66
CA ASN A 236 5.26 18.80 -5.33
C ASN A 236 6.29 18.22 -4.37
N LEU A 237 5.80 17.67 -3.25
CA LEU A 237 6.65 17.23 -2.16
C LEU A 237 7.08 15.76 -2.31
N HIS A 238 8.36 15.54 -2.02
CA HIS A 238 8.95 14.22 -1.92
C HIS A 238 9.79 14.13 -0.66
N GLY A 239 9.72 12.99 0.02
CA GLY A 239 10.59 12.62 1.14
C GLY A 239 11.41 11.38 0.78
N CYS A 240 12.72 11.40 1.01
CA CYS A 240 13.58 10.23 0.91
C CYS A 240 14.13 9.92 2.29
N PHE A 241 13.87 8.72 2.80
CA PHE A 241 14.25 8.26 4.13
C PHE A 241 15.21 7.07 3.99
N ARG A 242 16.41 7.20 4.58
CA ARG A 242 17.48 6.21 4.51
C ARG A 242 17.67 5.51 5.84
N PHE A 243 17.75 4.19 5.80
CA PHE A 243 17.85 3.31 6.97
C PHE A 243 19.19 2.58 7.04
N GLY A 244 20.04 2.69 5.99
CA GLY A 244 21.30 1.95 5.89
C GLY A 244 21.08 0.45 5.68
N GLN A 245 22.10 -0.34 6.01
CA GLN A 245 22.06 -1.79 5.83
C GLN A 245 21.30 -2.49 6.95
N LEU A 246 20.27 -3.23 6.61
CA LEU A 246 19.41 -3.92 7.58
C LEU A 246 19.90 -5.32 7.95
N ASN A 247 21.05 -5.77 7.40
CA ASN A 247 21.67 -7.07 7.71
C ASN A 247 20.72 -8.27 7.59
N GLY A 248 19.91 -8.28 6.51
CA GLY A 248 18.95 -9.35 6.23
C GLY A 248 17.63 -9.24 6.99
N LYS A 249 17.45 -8.26 7.86
CA LYS A 249 16.14 -7.99 8.48
C LYS A 249 15.25 -7.21 7.50
N PRO A 250 13.95 -7.50 7.44
CA PRO A 250 13.03 -6.68 6.64
C PRO A 250 12.82 -5.30 7.27
N LEU A 251 12.55 -4.32 6.44
CA LEU A 251 12.01 -3.03 6.87
C LEU A 251 10.49 -3.11 6.83
N THR A 252 9.84 -2.86 7.95
CA THR A 252 8.38 -2.71 8.02
C THR A 252 8.03 -1.23 8.11
N CYS A 253 7.06 -0.80 7.31
CA CYS A 253 6.49 0.53 7.34
C CYS A 253 4.98 0.41 7.57
N LYS A 254 4.42 1.23 8.45
CA LYS A 254 2.98 1.35 8.69
C LYS A 254 2.54 2.75 8.29
N VAL A 255 1.44 2.85 7.57
CA VAL A 255 0.85 4.13 7.14
C VAL A 255 -0.63 4.15 7.49
N ALA A 256 -1.01 5.01 8.41
CA ALA A 256 -2.41 5.28 8.74
C ALA A 256 -2.90 6.50 7.98
N LEU A 257 -4.16 6.48 7.57
CA LEU A 257 -4.84 7.61 6.95
C LEU A 257 -6.00 8.12 7.80
N SER A 258 -6.33 9.40 7.60
CA SER A 258 -7.54 10.06 8.10
C SER A 258 -7.96 11.15 7.13
N SER A 259 -9.28 11.41 7.06
CA SER A 259 -9.82 12.59 6.36
C SER A 259 -9.93 13.81 7.27
N VAL A 260 -9.68 13.66 8.57
CA VAL A 260 -9.92 14.66 9.61
C VAL A 260 -8.64 15.37 10.03
N SER A 261 -7.63 14.62 10.51
CA SER A 261 -6.39 15.18 11.03
C SER A 261 -5.23 14.19 11.05
N MET A 262 -3.99 14.69 11.20
CA MET A 262 -2.81 13.86 11.44
C MET A 262 -2.90 13.13 12.79
N GLU A 263 -3.49 13.78 13.79
CA GLU A 263 -3.73 13.19 15.11
C GLU A 263 -4.67 11.97 15.02
N ASN A 264 -5.77 12.09 14.23
CA ASN A 264 -6.67 10.97 14.00
C ASN A 264 -5.98 9.82 13.25
N ALA A 265 -5.15 10.14 12.26
CA ALA A 265 -4.34 9.12 11.57
C ALA A 265 -3.41 8.39 12.56
N ARG A 266 -2.79 9.11 13.49
CA ARG A 266 -1.98 8.51 14.57
C ARG A 266 -2.83 7.60 15.48
N GLN A 267 -4.00 8.04 15.92
CA GLN A 267 -4.92 7.22 16.73
C GLN A 267 -5.40 5.97 15.99
N ASN A 268 -5.66 6.08 14.68
CA ASN A 268 -5.99 4.93 13.83
C ASN A 268 -4.85 3.89 13.86
N MET A 269 -3.60 4.31 13.80
CA MET A 269 -2.45 3.41 13.89
C MET A 269 -2.30 2.80 15.28
N GLU A 270 -2.35 3.61 16.33
CA GLU A 270 -2.20 3.15 17.72
C GLU A 270 -3.23 2.07 18.07
N GLN A 271 -4.47 2.22 17.58
CA GLN A 271 -5.54 1.28 17.88
C GLN A 271 -5.51 0.02 17.00
N GLU A 272 -5.26 0.15 15.70
CA GLU A 272 -5.39 -0.96 14.76
C GLU A 272 -4.06 -1.64 14.40
N ALA A 273 -2.94 -0.91 14.51
CA ALA A 273 -1.62 -1.39 14.12
C ALA A 273 -0.55 -1.23 15.23
N PRO A 274 -0.80 -1.71 16.48
CA PRO A 274 0.06 -1.45 17.63
C PRO A 274 1.38 -2.26 17.65
N HIS A 275 1.57 -3.24 16.77
CA HIS A 275 2.74 -4.12 16.77
C HIS A 275 3.46 -4.15 15.41
N TRP A 276 4.65 -4.80 15.37
CA TRP A 276 5.49 -4.93 14.17
C TRP A 276 5.45 -6.32 13.54
N ASP A 277 4.61 -7.21 14.02
CA ASP A 277 4.43 -8.56 13.50
C ASP A 277 3.57 -8.51 12.23
N PHE A 278 4.21 -8.44 11.07
CA PHE A 278 3.56 -8.38 9.76
C PHE A 278 2.66 -9.60 9.50
N ASP A 279 3.15 -10.80 9.84
CA ASP A 279 2.42 -12.04 9.54
C ASP A 279 1.14 -12.16 10.36
N ARG A 280 1.11 -11.56 11.56
CA ARG A 280 -0.09 -11.46 12.37
C ARG A 280 -1.16 -10.55 11.73
N TYR A 281 -0.77 -9.45 11.07
CA TYR A 281 -1.72 -8.61 10.30
C TYR A 281 -2.25 -9.38 9.09
N VAL A 282 -1.39 -10.10 8.38
CA VAL A 282 -1.80 -10.95 7.25
C VAL A 282 -2.83 -11.98 7.70
N ALA A 283 -2.58 -12.68 8.81
CA ALA A 283 -3.51 -13.67 9.37
C ALA A 283 -4.85 -13.05 9.79
N ALA A 284 -4.83 -11.84 10.35
CA ALA A 284 -6.05 -11.12 10.71
C ALA A 284 -6.86 -10.71 9.47
N ALA A 285 -6.19 -10.21 8.43
CA ALA A 285 -6.83 -9.86 7.16
C ALA A 285 -7.46 -11.10 6.47
N ASP A 286 -6.76 -12.24 6.47
CA ASP A 286 -7.31 -13.51 5.97
C ASP A 286 -8.57 -13.92 6.73
N ALA A 287 -8.55 -13.86 8.06
CA ALA A 287 -9.70 -14.23 8.90
C ALA A 287 -10.90 -13.30 8.66
N ASP A 288 -10.67 -12.00 8.49
CA ASP A 288 -11.72 -11.04 8.20
C ASP A 288 -12.37 -11.30 6.83
N TRP A 289 -11.56 -11.56 5.80
CA TRP A 289 -12.07 -11.90 4.48
C TRP A 289 -12.80 -13.24 4.47
N GLU A 290 -12.25 -14.27 5.12
CA GLU A 290 -12.91 -15.56 5.25
C GLU A 290 -14.29 -15.43 5.90
N LYS A 291 -14.39 -14.63 6.98
CA LYS A 291 -15.63 -14.33 7.67
C LYS A 291 -16.65 -13.59 6.78
N GLN A 292 -16.22 -12.61 5.98
CA GLN A 292 -17.12 -11.82 5.15
C GLN A 292 -17.63 -12.63 3.95
N LEU A 293 -16.72 -13.29 3.22
CA LEU A 293 -17.05 -14.10 2.06
C LEU A 293 -17.86 -15.34 2.45
N GLY A 294 -17.58 -15.91 3.62
CA GLY A 294 -18.28 -17.08 4.17
C GLY A 294 -19.74 -16.84 4.58
N LYS A 295 -20.23 -15.60 4.52
CA LYS A 295 -21.66 -15.31 4.73
C LYS A 295 -22.57 -15.92 3.64
N ILE A 296 -22.00 -16.24 2.47
CA ILE A 296 -22.72 -16.87 1.37
C ILE A 296 -21.91 -18.10 0.93
N GLU A 297 -22.50 -19.28 1.15
CA GLU A 297 -21.91 -20.54 0.68
C GLU A 297 -22.51 -20.92 -0.69
N VAL A 298 -21.63 -21.19 -1.66
CA VAL A 298 -22.01 -21.56 -3.02
C VAL A 298 -21.55 -22.97 -3.35
N LYS A 299 -22.46 -23.78 -3.89
CA LYS A 299 -22.15 -25.08 -4.47
C LYS A 299 -21.96 -24.94 -5.98
N GLY A 300 -20.86 -25.45 -6.49
CA GLY A 300 -20.53 -25.35 -7.92
C GLY A 300 -19.15 -25.94 -8.22
N THR A 301 -18.75 -25.85 -9.49
CA THR A 301 -17.39 -26.17 -9.93
C THR A 301 -16.40 -25.15 -9.36
N GLU A 302 -15.11 -25.49 -9.38
CA GLU A 302 -14.05 -24.56 -8.94
C GLU A 302 -14.10 -23.22 -9.70
N VAL A 303 -14.30 -23.26 -11.01
CA VAL A 303 -14.46 -22.06 -11.85
C VAL A 303 -15.68 -21.20 -11.44
N GLN A 304 -16.81 -21.86 -11.17
CA GLN A 304 -18.01 -21.12 -10.72
C GLN A 304 -17.80 -20.46 -9.36
N LYS A 305 -17.10 -21.14 -8.44
CA LYS A 305 -16.74 -20.57 -7.14
C LYS A 305 -15.75 -19.40 -7.30
N GLU A 306 -14.74 -19.55 -8.15
CA GLU A 306 -13.80 -18.46 -8.43
C GLU A 306 -14.51 -17.22 -8.97
N ILE A 307 -15.37 -17.37 -9.96
CA ILE A 307 -16.16 -16.26 -10.51
C ILE A 307 -17.05 -15.63 -9.43
N PHE A 308 -17.76 -16.45 -8.67
CA PHE A 308 -18.69 -15.97 -7.64
C PHE A 308 -17.96 -15.23 -6.51
N TYR A 309 -16.96 -15.87 -5.90
CA TYR A 309 -16.26 -15.27 -4.75
C TYR A 309 -15.39 -14.08 -5.14
N THR A 310 -14.83 -14.05 -6.35
CA THR A 310 -14.15 -12.86 -6.85
C THR A 310 -15.11 -11.70 -7.09
N ALA A 311 -16.30 -11.96 -7.67
CA ALA A 311 -17.32 -10.92 -7.80
C ALA A 311 -17.81 -10.43 -6.43
N LEU A 312 -18.04 -11.33 -5.48
CA LEU A 312 -18.42 -10.97 -4.11
C LEU A 312 -17.33 -10.14 -3.41
N TYR A 313 -16.06 -10.51 -3.55
CA TYR A 313 -14.91 -9.74 -3.08
C TYR A 313 -14.92 -8.31 -3.64
N HIS A 314 -15.11 -8.14 -4.95
CA HIS A 314 -15.19 -6.82 -5.58
C HIS A 314 -16.32 -5.95 -5.03
N THR A 315 -17.44 -6.53 -4.56
CA THR A 315 -18.51 -5.74 -3.92
C THR A 315 -18.18 -5.26 -2.52
N MET A 316 -17.08 -5.75 -1.92
CA MET A 316 -16.68 -5.44 -0.54
C MET A 316 -15.37 -4.63 -0.47
N ILE A 317 -14.68 -4.40 -1.59
CA ILE A 317 -13.55 -3.48 -1.63
C ILE A 317 -13.98 -2.02 -1.81
N GLN A 318 -15.25 -1.81 -2.14
CA GLN A 318 -15.98 -0.54 -2.12
C GLN A 318 -17.48 -0.82 -1.84
N PRO A 319 -18.22 0.12 -1.17
CA PRO A 319 -17.77 1.42 -0.65
C PRO A 319 -16.80 1.31 0.53
N ASN A 320 -16.12 2.41 0.84
CA ASN A 320 -15.06 2.42 1.86
C ASN A 320 -15.52 3.09 3.17
N THR A 321 -14.98 2.63 4.28
CA THR A 321 -15.06 3.32 5.56
C THR A 321 -14.37 4.68 5.46
N MET A 322 -15.04 5.73 5.92
CA MET A 322 -14.54 7.12 5.92
C MET A 322 -14.34 7.67 7.33
N SER A 323 -14.83 6.98 8.37
CA SER A 323 -14.68 7.38 9.77
C SER A 323 -13.39 6.86 10.38
N ASP A 324 -12.79 7.66 11.23
CA ASP A 324 -11.68 7.29 12.10
C ASP A 324 -12.11 6.39 13.26
N VAL A 325 -11.16 5.83 14.01
CA VAL A 325 -11.45 4.92 15.14
C VAL A 325 -12.24 5.59 16.26
N ASN A 326 -12.15 6.92 16.39
CA ASN A 326 -12.93 7.73 17.35
C ASN A 326 -14.34 8.09 16.84
N GLY A 327 -14.70 7.67 15.59
CA GLY A 327 -15.99 7.93 14.98
C GLY A 327 -16.07 9.24 14.18
N GLU A 328 -15.04 10.06 14.20
CA GLU A 328 -14.99 11.29 13.41
C GLU A 328 -14.80 11.01 11.92
N TYR A 329 -15.37 11.85 11.08
CA TYR A 329 -15.23 11.80 9.62
C TYR A 329 -15.43 13.21 9.01
N MET A 330 -14.86 13.43 7.87
CA MET A 330 -15.09 14.67 7.12
C MET A 330 -16.43 14.62 6.40
N ALA A 331 -17.36 15.48 6.77
CA ALA A 331 -18.67 15.61 6.14
C ALA A 331 -18.57 16.34 4.79
N ALA A 332 -19.66 16.31 3.99
CA ALA A 332 -19.69 16.92 2.66
C ALA A 332 -19.57 18.46 2.67
N ASP A 333 -19.88 19.07 3.80
CA ASP A 333 -19.71 20.53 4.04
C ASP A 333 -18.34 20.89 4.65
N TYR A 334 -17.43 19.92 4.74
CA TYR A 334 -16.09 20.04 5.31
C TYR A 334 -16.03 20.26 6.82
N THR A 335 -17.12 20.00 7.54
CA THR A 335 -17.13 19.88 9.01
C THR A 335 -16.78 18.47 9.45
N THR A 336 -16.38 18.30 10.70
CA THR A 336 -16.07 17.01 11.34
C THR A 336 -17.03 16.73 12.47
#